data_7f3e8ec59548682027d212561f51c064
#
_entry.id   7f3e8ec59548682027d212561f51c064
#
_cell.length_a   1.000
_cell.length_b   1.000
_cell.length_c   1.000
_cell.angle_alpha   90.00
_cell.angle_beta   90.00
_cell.angle_gamma   90.00
#
_symmetry.space_group_name_H-M   'P 1'
#
loop_
_entity.id
_entity.type
_entity.pdbx_description
1 polymer ?
#
loop_
_entity_poly.entity_id
_entity_poly.type
_entity_poly.pdbx_seq_one_letter_code
_entity_poly.pdbx_strand_id
1 'polypeptide(L)'
;SLNDSVKALKVEDVEATAENVKSGEYKISRPFNIAYKGDLSGVAKDFVDYILSSDGQAVISKEGYVSVSENAAYAGTKPEGKITVAGSSSVSPVMEKLIEAYKQINTKAEIELQTSDSSAGMQSALEGTCDIGMASRELKDTETALTSTTIAKDGIAVIVNTNNTTENLTMDQVKAIYTGEAKVWSDITK
;
A
#
# COMPACT_ATOMS: atom_id res chain seq x y z
N SER A 1 -13.02 2.98 2.45
CA SER A 1 -13.03 3.42 3.86
C SER A 1 -14.22 2.84 4.59
N LEU A 2 -14.04 2.47 5.86
CA LEU A 2 -15.13 2.01 6.73
C LEU A 2 -16.11 3.16 6.99
N ASN A 3 -17.41 2.82 7.06
CA ASN A 3 -18.48 3.76 7.43
C ASN A 3 -19.55 3.02 8.23
N ASP A 4 -20.54 3.74 8.73
CA ASP A 4 -21.58 3.21 9.64
C ASP A 4 -22.54 2.21 8.99
N SER A 5 -22.45 1.98 7.68
CA SER A 5 -23.31 1.00 6.97
C SER A 5 -22.81 -0.44 7.11
N VAL A 6 -21.59 -0.64 7.61
CA VAL A 6 -20.96 -1.95 7.80
C VAL A 6 -20.34 -2.06 9.18
N LYS A 7 -20.25 -3.27 9.70
CA LYS A 7 -19.53 -3.59 10.94
C LYS A 7 -18.20 -4.26 10.60
N ALA A 8 -17.10 -3.71 11.10
CA ALA A 8 -15.79 -4.36 11.03
C ALA A 8 -15.68 -5.40 12.16
N LEU A 9 -15.23 -6.59 11.82
CA LEU A 9 -14.95 -7.65 12.78
C LEU A 9 -13.52 -7.54 13.31
N LYS A 10 -13.32 -7.96 14.55
CA LYS A 10 -12.00 -8.30 15.06
C LYS A 10 -11.49 -9.55 14.36
N VAL A 11 -10.18 -9.66 14.25
CA VAL A 11 -9.51 -10.90 13.83
C VAL A 11 -8.45 -11.25 14.86
N GLU A 12 -8.53 -12.46 15.41
CA GLU A 12 -7.72 -12.89 16.56
C GLU A 12 -7.86 -11.91 17.75
N ASP A 13 -9.11 -11.47 18.02
CA ASP A 13 -9.46 -10.49 19.06
C ASP A 13 -8.85 -9.08 18.85
N VAL A 14 -8.21 -8.80 17.72
CA VAL A 14 -7.57 -7.53 17.37
C VAL A 14 -8.45 -6.72 16.41
N GLU A 15 -8.64 -5.44 16.69
CA GLU A 15 -9.37 -4.51 15.82
C GLU A 15 -8.56 -4.10 14.61
N ALA A 16 -9.23 -3.90 13.47
CA ALA A 16 -8.63 -3.41 12.22
C ALA A 16 -8.36 -1.88 12.28
N THR A 17 -7.51 -1.44 13.19
CA THR A 17 -7.08 -0.04 13.32
C THR A 17 -5.73 0.20 12.68
N ALA A 18 -5.45 1.45 12.29
CA ALA A 18 -4.14 1.82 11.75
C ALA A 18 -3.00 1.52 12.75
N GLU A 19 -3.24 1.70 14.05
CA GLU A 19 -2.27 1.42 15.11
C GLU A 19 -1.94 -0.08 15.18
N ASN A 20 -2.96 -0.94 15.19
CA ASN A 20 -2.79 -2.39 15.24
C ASN A 20 -2.16 -2.96 13.96
N VAL A 21 -2.42 -2.34 12.80
CA VAL A 21 -1.72 -2.67 11.54
C VAL A 21 -0.26 -2.21 11.60
N LYS A 22 0.01 -1.02 12.15
CA LYS A 22 1.38 -0.48 12.30
C LYS A 22 2.21 -1.34 13.24
N SER A 23 1.66 -1.72 14.39
CA SER A 23 2.32 -2.60 15.37
C SER A 23 2.48 -4.04 14.87
N GLY A 24 1.67 -4.46 13.89
CA GLY A 24 1.63 -5.82 13.38
C GLY A 24 0.78 -6.78 14.24
N GLU A 25 0.00 -6.27 15.19
CA GLU A 25 -0.98 -7.06 15.95
C GLU A 25 -2.12 -7.50 15.05
N TYR A 26 -2.67 -6.58 14.23
CA TYR A 26 -3.66 -6.94 13.20
C TYR A 26 -2.96 -7.54 11.98
N LYS A 27 -3.23 -8.82 11.69
CA LYS A 27 -2.47 -9.63 10.73
C LYS A 27 -2.94 -9.49 9.28
N ILE A 28 -4.20 -9.07 9.03
CA ILE A 28 -4.71 -8.93 7.67
C ILE A 28 -4.32 -7.58 7.12
N SER A 29 -3.10 -7.51 6.63
CA SER A 29 -2.52 -6.33 5.99
C SER A 29 -1.56 -6.75 4.88
N ARG A 30 -1.28 -5.81 3.99
CA ARG A 30 -0.31 -5.99 2.91
C ARG A 30 0.60 -4.77 2.80
N PRO A 31 1.87 -4.94 2.43
CA PRO A 31 2.73 -3.82 2.12
C PRO A 31 2.33 -3.18 0.79
N PHE A 32 2.47 -1.88 0.71
CA PHE A 32 2.57 -1.16 -0.54
C PHE A 32 4.04 -0.87 -0.78
N ASN A 33 4.59 -1.54 -1.78
CA ASN A 33 6.00 -1.47 -2.14
C ASN A 33 6.18 -0.72 -3.45
N ILE A 34 7.23 0.06 -3.52
CA ILE A 34 7.83 0.51 -4.76
C ILE A 34 9.11 -0.29 -5.01
N ALA A 35 9.44 -0.51 -6.27
CA ALA A 35 10.67 -1.20 -6.63
C ALA A 35 11.28 -0.60 -7.88
N TYR A 36 12.61 -0.64 -7.97
CA TYR A 36 13.37 -0.06 -9.06
C TYR A 36 14.66 -0.86 -9.31
N LYS A 37 15.21 -0.74 -10.50
CA LYS A 37 16.44 -1.41 -10.91
C LYS A 37 17.65 -0.48 -10.79
N GLY A 38 18.69 -0.93 -10.10
CA GLY A 38 19.90 -0.12 -9.90
C GLY A 38 19.68 1.05 -8.96
N ASP A 39 20.38 2.16 -9.18
CA ASP A 39 20.34 3.34 -8.35
C ASP A 39 19.36 4.38 -8.92
N LEU A 40 18.52 4.93 -8.07
CA LEU A 40 17.65 6.06 -8.42
C LEU A 40 18.46 7.36 -8.52
N SER A 41 18.11 8.20 -9.48
CA SER A 41 18.68 9.53 -9.66
C SER A 41 17.61 10.56 -10.06
N GLY A 42 17.98 11.85 -10.05
CA GLY A 42 17.10 12.92 -10.52
C GLY A 42 15.72 12.89 -9.85
N VAL A 43 14.65 13.04 -10.64
CA VAL A 43 13.26 13.10 -10.17
C VAL A 43 12.85 11.81 -9.46
N ALA A 44 13.29 10.63 -9.91
CA ALA A 44 12.91 9.37 -9.29
C ALA A 44 13.42 9.26 -7.86
N LYS A 45 14.69 9.60 -7.61
CA LYS A 45 15.25 9.62 -6.25
C LYS A 45 14.56 10.66 -5.37
N ASP A 46 14.43 11.88 -5.86
CA ASP A 46 13.85 12.99 -5.12
C ASP A 46 12.37 12.73 -4.75
N PHE A 47 11.61 12.09 -5.64
CA PHE A 47 10.24 11.68 -5.38
C PHE A 47 10.16 10.56 -4.31
N VAL A 48 11.05 9.58 -4.35
CA VAL A 48 11.12 8.54 -3.31
C VAL A 48 11.50 9.15 -1.96
N ASP A 49 12.46 10.08 -1.93
CA ASP A 49 12.83 10.81 -0.71
C ASP A 49 11.61 11.61 -0.16
N TYR A 50 10.81 12.22 -1.06
CA TYR A 50 9.55 12.86 -0.67
C TYR A 50 8.54 11.87 -0.08
N ILE A 51 8.29 10.75 -0.74
CA ILE A 51 7.34 9.72 -0.25
C ILE A 51 7.70 9.27 1.16
N LEU A 52 8.98 9.05 1.42
CA LEU A 52 9.48 8.56 2.71
C LEU A 52 9.65 9.66 3.77
N SER A 53 9.55 10.93 3.42
CA SER A 53 9.59 12.05 4.36
C SER A 53 8.31 12.13 5.21
N SER A 54 8.35 12.91 6.30
CA SER A 54 7.15 13.16 7.10
C SER A 54 6.02 13.80 6.28
N ASP A 55 6.33 14.59 5.26
CA ASP A 55 5.34 15.24 4.40
C ASP A 55 4.62 14.20 3.52
N GLY A 56 5.35 13.31 2.87
CA GLY A 56 4.77 12.21 2.08
C GLY A 56 4.00 11.21 2.95
N GLN A 57 4.53 10.88 4.12
CA GLN A 57 3.86 9.97 5.06
C GLN A 57 2.57 10.59 5.65
N ALA A 58 2.50 11.89 5.79
CA ALA A 58 1.27 12.60 6.17
C ALA A 58 0.18 12.47 5.08
N VAL A 59 0.55 12.53 3.79
CA VAL A 59 -0.39 12.25 2.68
C VAL A 59 -0.92 10.82 2.78
N ILE A 60 -0.04 9.83 2.98
CA ILE A 60 -0.40 8.41 3.11
C ILE A 60 -1.41 8.22 4.27
N SER A 61 -1.13 8.80 5.43
CA SER A 61 -2.01 8.70 6.60
C SER A 61 -3.36 9.38 6.37
N LYS A 62 -3.39 10.54 5.69
CA LYS A 62 -4.62 11.25 5.34
C LYS A 62 -5.53 10.45 4.42
N GLU A 63 -4.95 9.67 3.52
CA GLU A 63 -5.69 8.78 2.62
C GLU A 63 -6.14 7.47 3.29
N GLY A 64 -5.86 7.30 4.61
CA GLY A 64 -6.33 6.16 5.41
C GLY A 64 -5.41 4.95 5.36
N TYR A 65 -4.21 5.07 4.82
CA TYR A 65 -3.18 4.03 4.87
C TYR A 65 -2.26 4.21 6.07
N VAL A 66 -1.50 3.19 6.40
CA VAL A 66 -0.60 3.21 7.55
C VAL A 66 0.79 3.65 7.12
N SER A 67 1.28 4.73 7.74
CA SER A 67 2.64 5.23 7.53
C SER A 67 3.70 4.24 8.03
N VAL A 68 4.84 4.20 7.35
CA VAL A 68 5.95 3.26 7.63
C VAL A 68 7.27 3.94 7.97
N SER A 69 7.32 5.26 7.86
CA SER A 69 8.53 6.05 8.10
C SER A 69 8.22 7.24 9.02
N GLU A 70 9.17 7.58 9.87
CA GLU A 70 9.17 8.74 10.77
C GLU A 70 10.36 9.67 10.44
N ASN A 71 10.75 9.74 9.17
CA ASN A 71 11.83 10.58 8.69
C ASN A 71 11.52 12.08 8.86
N ALA A 72 12.55 12.91 8.73
CA ALA A 72 12.42 14.36 8.74
C ALA A 72 11.52 14.87 7.59
N ALA A 73 11.14 16.14 7.65
CA ALA A 73 10.44 16.82 6.57
C ALA A 73 11.23 16.78 5.26
N TYR A 74 10.53 16.82 4.15
CA TYR A 74 11.16 16.79 2.84
C TYR A 74 12.05 18.03 2.61
N ALA A 75 13.31 17.77 2.25
CA ALA A 75 14.32 18.79 1.98
C ALA A 75 15.04 18.54 0.64
N GLY A 76 14.34 17.98 -0.35
CA GLY A 76 14.93 17.59 -1.62
C GLY A 76 15.30 18.73 -2.55
N THR A 77 15.99 18.39 -3.63
CA THR A 77 16.63 19.35 -4.57
C THR A 77 15.71 19.85 -5.66
N LYS A 78 14.49 19.28 -5.79
CA LYS A 78 13.47 19.63 -6.79
C LYS A 78 14.02 19.62 -8.22
N PRO A 79 14.57 18.47 -8.67
CA PRO A 79 15.16 18.36 -10.00
C PRO A 79 14.09 18.45 -11.10
N GLU A 80 14.51 18.88 -12.29
CA GLU A 80 13.70 18.86 -13.49
C GLU A 80 13.81 17.49 -14.17
N GLY A 81 12.72 17.02 -14.77
CA GLY A 81 12.71 15.80 -15.56
C GLY A 81 11.38 15.07 -15.54
N LYS A 82 11.35 13.96 -16.27
CA LYS A 82 10.18 13.08 -16.40
C LYS A 82 10.51 11.69 -15.91
N ILE A 83 9.58 11.07 -15.19
CA ILE A 83 9.65 9.66 -14.78
C ILE A 83 8.30 8.97 -15.00
N THR A 84 8.34 7.65 -15.14
CA THR A 84 7.17 6.78 -15.23
C THR A 84 7.10 5.90 -13.99
N VAL A 85 5.94 5.91 -13.33
CA VAL A 85 5.60 5.03 -12.22
C VAL A 85 4.52 4.07 -12.70
N ALA A 86 4.73 2.75 -12.57
CA ALA A 86 3.81 1.76 -13.15
C ALA A 86 3.49 0.62 -12.19
N GLY A 87 2.27 0.08 -12.24
CA GLY A 87 1.93 -1.18 -11.56
C GLY A 87 0.61 -1.16 -10.79
N SER A 88 0.63 -1.74 -9.62
CA SER A 88 -0.52 -2.12 -8.81
C SER A 88 -1.65 -1.10 -8.74
N SER A 89 -2.84 -1.49 -9.22
CA SER A 89 -4.07 -0.70 -9.10
C SER A 89 -4.49 -0.41 -7.65
N SER A 90 -4.05 -1.24 -6.70
CA SER A 90 -4.30 -1.01 -5.27
C SER A 90 -3.42 0.10 -4.69
N VAL A 91 -2.23 0.31 -5.24
CA VAL A 91 -1.29 1.37 -4.83
C VAL A 91 -1.59 2.68 -5.55
N SER A 92 -2.16 2.62 -6.78
CA SER A 92 -2.41 3.79 -7.62
C SER A 92 -3.16 4.94 -6.90
N PRO A 93 -4.23 4.72 -6.11
CA PRO A 93 -4.94 5.82 -5.48
C PRO A 93 -4.07 6.67 -4.53
N VAL A 94 -3.26 6.03 -3.69
CA VAL A 94 -2.35 6.77 -2.81
C VAL A 94 -1.18 7.37 -3.59
N MET A 95 -0.71 6.69 -4.65
CA MET A 95 0.36 7.21 -5.50
C MET A 95 -0.08 8.47 -6.25
N GLU A 96 -1.31 8.54 -6.75
CA GLU A 96 -1.89 9.75 -7.34
C GLU A 96 -1.82 10.93 -6.38
N LYS A 97 -2.20 10.74 -5.12
CA LYS A 97 -2.16 11.79 -4.09
C LYS A 97 -0.74 12.23 -3.74
N LEU A 98 0.20 11.28 -3.69
CA LEU A 98 1.62 11.59 -3.50
C LEU A 98 2.19 12.39 -4.68
N ILE A 99 1.85 12.01 -5.92
CA ILE A 99 2.24 12.74 -7.13
C ILE A 99 1.63 14.15 -7.15
N GLU A 100 0.33 14.30 -6.86
CA GLU A 100 -0.34 15.59 -6.77
C GLU A 100 0.35 16.50 -5.75
N ALA A 101 0.63 16.01 -4.55
CA ALA A 101 1.27 16.78 -3.49
C ALA A 101 2.73 17.13 -3.85
N TYR A 102 3.49 16.20 -4.40
CA TYR A 102 4.86 16.45 -4.83
C TYR A 102 4.95 17.49 -5.95
N LYS A 103 4.01 17.48 -6.91
CA LYS A 103 3.94 18.48 -8.00
C LYS A 103 3.71 19.90 -7.50
N GLN A 104 3.05 20.10 -6.34
CA GLN A 104 2.93 21.42 -5.72
C GLN A 104 4.28 21.93 -5.19
N ILE A 105 5.18 21.04 -4.82
CA ILE A 105 6.51 21.35 -4.28
C ILE A 105 7.54 21.47 -5.40
N ASN A 106 7.49 20.55 -6.38
CA ASN A 106 8.38 20.51 -7.54
C ASN A 106 7.60 20.60 -8.86
N THR A 107 7.36 21.80 -9.32
CA THR A 107 6.62 22.07 -10.56
C THR A 107 7.39 21.73 -11.84
N LYS A 108 8.69 21.39 -11.74
CA LYS A 108 9.54 21.01 -12.85
C LYS A 108 9.56 19.51 -13.12
N ALA A 109 9.01 18.71 -12.21
CA ALA A 109 8.93 17.27 -12.37
C ALA A 109 7.65 16.89 -13.10
N GLU A 110 7.78 16.00 -14.09
CA GLU A 110 6.68 15.31 -14.73
C GLU A 110 6.68 13.85 -14.29
N ILE A 111 5.60 13.40 -13.68
CA ILE A 111 5.45 12.01 -13.24
C ILE A 111 4.22 11.43 -13.94
N GLU A 112 4.45 10.42 -14.78
CA GLU A 112 3.42 9.65 -15.45
C GLU A 112 3.08 8.40 -14.62
N LEU A 113 1.80 8.21 -14.31
CA LEU A 113 1.32 7.04 -13.58
C LEU A 113 0.58 6.09 -14.52
N GLN A 114 1.04 4.84 -14.57
CA GLN A 114 0.46 3.77 -15.39
C GLN A 114 -0.09 2.67 -14.48
N THR A 115 -1.41 2.60 -14.38
CA THR A 115 -2.08 1.61 -13.51
C THR A 115 -2.25 0.27 -14.22
N SER A 116 -1.82 -0.80 -13.54
CA SER A 116 -1.94 -2.18 -13.99
C SER A 116 -2.06 -3.13 -12.78
N ASP A 117 -1.40 -4.27 -12.79
CA ASP A 117 -1.23 -5.15 -11.62
C ASP A 117 0.21 -5.14 -11.10
N SER A 118 0.41 -5.74 -9.90
CA SER A 118 1.75 -5.78 -9.27
C SER A 118 2.79 -6.53 -10.10
N SER A 119 2.42 -7.58 -10.82
CA SER A 119 3.37 -8.36 -11.60
C SER A 119 3.80 -7.61 -12.86
N ALA A 120 2.87 -6.93 -13.52
CA ALA A 120 3.18 -6.06 -14.66
C ALA A 120 4.09 -4.89 -14.24
N GLY A 121 3.82 -4.26 -13.08
CA GLY A 121 4.67 -3.19 -12.55
C GLY A 121 6.09 -3.64 -12.25
N MET A 122 6.25 -4.81 -11.61
CA MET A 122 7.57 -5.37 -11.33
C MET A 122 8.31 -5.76 -12.62
N GLN A 123 7.60 -6.33 -13.60
CA GLN A 123 8.18 -6.65 -14.90
C GLN A 123 8.66 -5.39 -15.62
N SER A 124 7.86 -4.32 -15.65
CA SER A 124 8.25 -3.04 -16.24
C SER A 124 9.51 -2.45 -15.61
N ALA A 125 9.64 -2.55 -14.27
CA ALA A 125 10.83 -2.10 -13.56
C ALA A 125 12.07 -2.96 -13.92
N LEU A 126 11.91 -4.29 -14.03
CA LEU A 126 12.99 -5.21 -14.43
C LEU A 126 13.49 -4.91 -15.84
N GLU A 127 12.57 -4.63 -16.76
CA GLU A 127 12.87 -4.30 -18.18
C GLU A 127 13.34 -2.85 -18.36
N GLY A 128 13.16 -1.98 -17.36
CA GLY A 128 13.51 -0.56 -17.44
C GLY A 128 12.55 0.25 -18.30
N THR A 129 11.31 -0.23 -18.50
CA THR A 129 10.22 0.49 -19.19
C THR A 129 9.48 1.45 -18.28
N CYS A 130 9.67 1.36 -16.96
CA CYS A 130 9.32 2.38 -15.98
C CYS A 130 10.50 2.62 -15.04
N ASP A 131 10.52 3.79 -14.39
CA ASP A 131 11.54 4.17 -13.41
C ASP A 131 11.25 3.56 -12.04
N ILE A 132 9.97 3.46 -11.68
CA ILE A 132 9.49 2.94 -10.41
C ILE A 132 8.31 2.00 -10.65
N GLY A 133 8.43 0.74 -10.24
CA GLY A 133 7.35 -0.22 -10.22
C GLY A 133 6.57 -0.17 -8.90
N MET A 134 5.26 -0.49 -8.92
CA MET A 134 4.41 -0.55 -7.72
C MET A 134 3.87 -1.95 -7.51
N ALA A 135 3.92 -2.44 -6.27
CA ALA A 135 3.33 -3.71 -5.87
C ALA A 135 2.59 -3.60 -4.53
N SER A 136 1.44 -4.28 -4.41
CA SER A 136 0.71 -4.45 -3.15
C SER A 136 0.99 -5.82 -2.51
N ARG A 137 2.23 -6.27 -2.59
CA ARG A 137 2.77 -7.52 -2.06
C ARG A 137 4.29 -7.43 -1.93
N GLU A 138 4.87 -8.37 -1.24
CA GLU A 138 6.32 -8.57 -1.26
C GLU A 138 6.82 -8.96 -2.67
N LEU A 139 8.12 -8.72 -2.92
CA LEU A 139 8.76 -9.16 -4.14
C LEU A 139 8.81 -10.70 -4.20
N LYS A 140 8.67 -11.24 -5.40
CA LYS A 140 8.87 -12.67 -5.67
C LYS A 140 10.37 -12.99 -5.80
N ASP A 141 10.71 -14.26 -5.64
CA ASP A 141 12.09 -14.74 -5.83
C ASP A 141 12.67 -14.43 -7.22
N THR A 142 11.80 -14.25 -8.22
CA THR A 142 12.19 -13.86 -9.59
C THR A 142 12.41 -12.35 -9.76
N GLU A 143 12.13 -11.55 -8.76
CA GLU A 143 12.18 -10.08 -8.78
C GLU A 143 13.39 -9.53 -7.97
N THR A 144 14.32 -10.39 -7.55
CA THR A 144 15.46 -10.07 -6.68
C THR A 144 16.48 -9.09 -7.27
N ALA A 145 16.43 -8.84 -8.57
CA ALA A 145 17.25 -7.81 -9.21
C ALA A 145 16.74 -6.38 -8.97
N LEU A 146 15.56 -6.23 -8.35
CA LEU A 146 15.00 -4.95 -7.96
C LEU A 146 15.33 -4.62 -6.51
N THR A 147 15.61 -3.35 -6.25
CA THR A 147 15.59 -2.78 -4.90
C THR A 147 14.16 -2.41 -4.55
N SER A 148 13.65 -2.91 -3.42
CA SER A 148 12.30 -2.65 -2.95
C SER A 148 12.29 -1.80 -1.69
N THR A 149 11.30 -0.91 -1.62
CA THR A 149 11.05 -0.06 -0.44
C THR A 149 9.56 -0.04 -0.14
N THR A 150 9.20 -0.37 1.10
CA THR A 150 7.82 -0.24 1.57
C THR A 150 7.52 1.23 1.82
N ILE A 151 6.45 1.74 1.21
CA ILE A 151 6.02 3.15 1.34
C ILE A 151 4.80 3.32 2.25
N ALA A 152 3.98 2.29 2.38
CA ALA A 152 2.78 2.26 3.23
C ALA A 152 2.41 0.81 3.57
N LYS A 153 1.50 0.64 4.56
CA LYS A 153 0.77 -0.62 4.74
C LYS A 153 -0.72 -0.36 4.55
N ASP A 154 -1.40 -1.33 3.94
CA ASP A 154 -2.85 -1.34 3.72
C ASP A 154 -3.47 -2.40 4.62
N GLY A 155 -4.25 -1.97 5.61
CA GLY A 155 -5.02 -2.85 6.49
C GLY A 155 -6.34 -3.25 5.83
N ILE A 156 -6.65 -4.54 5.82
CA ILE A 156 -7.85 -5.10 5.19
C ILE A 156 -8.83 -5.52 6.29
N ALA A 157 -9.87 -4.73 6.52
CA ALA A 157 -10.90 -5.07 7.48
C ALA A 157 -11.87 -6.13 6.92
N VAL A 158 -12.18 -7.13 7.73
CA VAL A 158 -13.28 -8.06 7.47
C VAL A 158 -14.57 -7.38 7.90
N ILE A 159 -15.49 -7.17 6.96
CA ILE A 159 -16.73 -6.45 7.21
C ILE A 159 -17.97 -7.34 7.04
N VAL A 160 -18.98 -7.06 7.83
CA VAL A 160 -20.30 -7.73 7.77
C VAL A 160 -21.41 -6.69 7.84
N ASN A 161 -22.64 -7.13 7.59
CA ASN A 161 -23.82 -6.29 7.83
C ASN A 161 -23.91 -5.94 9.33
N THR A 162 -24.37 -4.74 9.67
CA THR A 162 -24.50 -4.25 11.04
C THR A 162 -25.39 -5.12 11.93
N ASN A 163 -26.35 -5.86 11.36
CA ASN A 163 -27.23 -6.80 12.07
C ASN A 163 -26.57 -8.17 12.32
N ASN A 164 -25.39 -8.44 11.78
CA ASN A 164 -24.68 -9.68 12.03
C ASN A 164 -24.17 -9.71 13.48
N THR A 165 -24.40 -10.80 14.20
CA THR A 165 -24.05 -10.93 15.63
C THR A 165 -22.58 -11.35 15.87
N THR A 166 -21.86 -11.75 14.82
CA THR A 166 -20.43 -12.09 14.95
C THR A 166 -19.62 -10.85 15.29
N GLU A 167 -18.70 -10.96 16.23
CA GLU A 167 -17.81 -9.87 16.66
C GLU A 167 -16.34 -10.12 16.33
N ASN A 168 -15.94 -11.40 16.26
CA ASN A 168 -14.56 -11.82 16.08
C ASN A 168 -14.48 -13.06 15.19
N LEU A 169 -13.39 -13.18 14.45
CA LEU A 169 -13.02 -14.38 13.68
C LEU A 169 -11.56 -14.72 13.94
N THR A 170 -11.22 -16.01 13.90
CA THR A 170 -9.83 -16.44 13.82
C THR A 170 -9.33 -16.34 12.39
N MET A 171 -8.02 -16.34 12.18
CA MET A 171 -7.42 -16.39 10.83
C MET A 171 -7.86 -17.62 10.05
N ASP A 172 -8.02 -18.77 10.72
CA ASP A 172 -8.49 -20.01 10.08
C ASP A 172 -9.95 -19.89 9.64
N GLN A 173 -10.80 -19.25 10.44
CA GLN A 173 -12.20 -18.97 10.07
C GLN A 173 -12.27 -18.01 8.87
N VAL A 174 -11.48 -16.93 8.86
CA VAL A 174 -11.37 -16.03 7.70
C VAL A 174 -10.95 -16.81 6.46
N LYS A 175 -9.92 -17.65 6.56
CA LYS A 175 -9.47 -18.50 5.48
C LYS A 175 -10.58 -19.43 4.99
N ALA A 176 -11.25 -20.15 5.87
CA ALA A 176 -12.33 -21.08 5.54
C ALA A 176 -13.50 -20.40 4.79
N ILE A 177 -13.83 -19.15 5.17
CA ILE A 177 -14.86 -18.34 4.47
C ILE A 177 -14.40 -18.03 3.04
N TYR A 178 -13.21 -17.49 2.87
CA TYR A 178 -12.74 -17.02 1.56
C TYR A 178 -12.30 -18.15 0.63
N THR A 179 -11.99 -19.35 1.13
CA THR A 179 -11.74 -20.56 0.32
C THR A 179 -13.02 -21.33 0.00
N GLY A 180 -14.16 -20.97 0.62
CA GLY A 180 -15.44 -21.64 0.43
C GLY A 180 -15.58 -22.97 1.18
N GLU A 181 -14.71 -23.25 2.15
CA GLU A 181 -14.82 -24.38 3.08
C GLU A 181 -15.99 -24.15 4.06
N ALA A 182 -16.12 -22.94 4.60
CA ALA A 182 -17.31 -22.52 5.36
C ALA A 182 -18.29 -21.81 4.41
N LYS A 183 -19.53 -22.33 4.34
CA LYS A 183 -20.57 -21.83 3.42
C LYS A 183 -21.70 -21.10 4.13
N VAL A 184 -21.85 -21.33 5.40
CA VAL A 184 -22.87 -20.72 6.25
C VAL A 184 -22.26 -20.31 7.58
N TRP A 185 -22.86 -19.34 8.28
CA TRP A 185 -22.34 -18.84 9.57
C TRP A 185 -22.22 -19.93 10.64
N SER A 186 -23.13 -20.91 10.65
CA SER A 186 -23.08 -22.05 11.58
C SER A 186 -21.84 -22.94 11.40
N ASP A 187 -21.11 -22.84 10.29
CA ASP A 187 -19.87 -23.60 10.07
C ASP A 187 -18.70 -22.99 10.88
N ILE A 188 -18.80 -21.71 11.27
CA ILE A 188 -17.73 -20.96 11.93
C ILE A 188 -18.07 -20.50 13.35
N THR A 189 -19.35 -20.51 13.75
CA THR A 189 -19.82 -20.05 15.08
C THR A 189 -20.06 -21.20 16.07
N LYS A 190 -19.27 -22.26 16.02
CA LYS A 190 -19.34 -23.37 16.97
C LYS A 190 -18.57 -23.07 18.23
#